data_0544a0fdf9a13496968566a000b6f602
#
_entry.id   0544a0fdf9a13496968566a000b6f602
#
_cell.length_a   1.000
_cell.length_b   1.000
_cell.length_c   1.000
_cell.angle_alpha   90.00
_cell.angle_beta   90.00
_cell.angle_gamma   90.00
#
_symmetry.space_group_name_H-M   'P 1'
#
loop_
_entity.id
_entity.type
_entity.pdbx_description
1 polymer ?
#
loop_
_entity_poly.entity_id
_entity_poly.type
_entity_poly.pdbx_seq_one_letter_code
_entity_poly.pdbx_strand_id
1 'polypeptide(L)'
;MCIRDSVEVILEDSPFYAEAGGQCADCGTITTAQGCVDVRDVQKIGKKVWLHRGIVTSGTITVGSAQAQVDAVNRRHGAQAHTATHLVHAALRSILGEEAVQAGSLNKPGYLRFDFNWTSPLTPAELTEIEEWVNTATVSYTHLTLPTKRIV
;
A
#
# COMPACT_ATOMS: atom_id res chain seq x y z
N MET A 1 -29.33 -3.88 13.68
CA MET A 1 -27.88 -3.60 13.54
C MET A 1 -27.22 -4.94 13.32
N CYS A 2 -26.96 -5.33 12.07
CA CYS A 2 -26.25 -6.58 11.80
C CYS A 2 -24.82 -6.43 12.29
N ILE A 3 -24.43 -7.20 13.28
CA ILE A 3 -23.04 -7.38 13.65
C ILE A 3 -22.42 -8.11 12.44
N ARG A 4 -21.59 -7.44 11.66
CA ARG A 4 -20.79 -8.08 10.62
C ARG A 4 -19.71 -8.87 11.32
N ASP A 5 -19.78 -10.19 11.22
CA ASP A 5 -18.83 -11.08 11.89
C ASP A 5 -17.44 -10.87 11.27
N SER A 6 -16.54 -10.32 12.06
CA SER A 6 -15.12 -10.26 11.70
C SER A 6 -14.51 -11.63 11.82
N VAL A 7 -13.70 -12.02 10.82
CA VAL A 7 -13.03 -13.32 10.78
C VAL A 7 -11.54 -13.15 10.50
N GLU A 8 -10.77 -14.10 10.98
CA GLU A 8 -9.38 -14.28 10.64
C GLU A 8 -9.24 -15.58 9.86
N VAL A 9 -8.65 -15.52 8.67
CA VAL A 9 -8.47 -16.64 7.76
C VAL A 9 -6.99 -16.85 7.49
N ILE A 10 -6.53 -18.08 7.59
CA ILE A 10 -5.21 -18.52 7.18
C ILE A 10 -5.37 -19.39 5.95
N LEU A 11 -4.65 -19.07 4.89
CA LEU A 11 -4.57 -19.86 3.68
C LEU A 11 -3.22 -20.60 3.63
N GLU A 12 -3.21 -21.79 3.03
CA GLU A 12 -1.98 -22.55 2.78
C GLU A 12 -1.07 -21.77 1.82
N ASP A 13 -1.67 -21.26 0.72
CA ASP A 13 -1.03 -20.34 -0.21
C ASP A 13 -1.84 -19.06 -0.32
N SER A 14 -1.18 -17.91 -0.30
CA SER A 14 -1.85 -16.62 -0.37
C SER A 14 -1.32 -15.75 -1.50
N PRO A 15 -2.20 -15.22 -2.37
CA PRO A 15 -1.85 -14.22 -3.37
C PRO A 15 -1.76 -12.81 -2.80
N PHE A 16 -2.21 -12.59 -1.55
CA PHE A 16 -2.27 -11.27 -0.93
C PHE A 16 -0.92 -10.80 -0.42
N TYR A 17 -0.60 -9.54 -0.66
CA TYR A 17 0.51 -8.86 -0.04
C TYR A 17 0.15 -8.53 1.41
N ALA A 18 0.98 -8.96 2.34
CA ALA A 18 0.87 -8.56 3.75
C ALA A 18 1.53 -7.19 3.97
N GLU A 19 0.99 -6.40 4.88
CA GLU A 19 1.57 -5.11 5.24
C GLU A 19 3.05 -5.23 5.59
N ALA A 20 3.88 -4.52 4.84
CA ALA A 20 5.33 -4.50 5.04
C ALA A 20 5.97 -3.28 4.35
N GLY A 21 7.12 -2.81 4.87
CA GLY A 21 7.93 -1.77 4.23
C GLY A 21 7.19 -0.44 4.02
N GLY A 22 6.21 -0.12 4.87
CA GLY A 22 5.39 1.08 4.75
C GLY A 22 4.25 0.97 3.74
N GLN A 23 4.15 -0.13 2.98
CA GLN A 23 3.02 -0.39 2.09
C GLN A 23 1.92 -1.13 2.84
N CYS A 24 0.68 -0.61 2.75
CA CYS A 24 -0.50 -1.28 3.29
C CYS A 24 -0.76 -2.64 2.63
N ALA A 25 -1.41 -3.51 3.38
CA ALA A 25 -1.85 -4.81 2.89
C ALA A 25 -2.81 -4.69 1.69
N ASP A 26 -2.87 -5.76 0.91
CA ASP A 26 -3.91 -5.91 -0.11
C ASP A 26 -5.30 -6.09 0.52
N CYS A 27 -6.30 -5.75 -0.25
CA CYS A 27 -7.68 -6.14 -0.02
C CYS A 27 -8.20 -7.03 -1.16
N GLY A 28 -9.37 -7.61 -0.96
CA GLY A 28 -10.00 -8.49 -1.96
C GLY A 28 -10.99 -9.46 -1.32
N THR A 29 -11.15 -10.63 -1.91
CA THR A 29 -12.15 -11.60 -1.42
C THR A 29 -11.56 -12.99 -1.26
N ILE A 30 -12.07 -13.72 -0.26
CA ILE A 30 -11.87 -15.16 -0.10
C ILE A 30 -13.24 -15.83 -0.16
N THR A 31 -13.43 -16.68 -1.16
CA THR A 31 -14.69 -17.37 -1.42
C THR A 31 -14.53 -18.87 -1.16
N THR A 32 -15.43 -19.44 -0.38
CA THR A 32 -15.57 -20.87 -0.14
C THR A 32 -16.85 -21.38 -0.79
N ALA A 33 -17.08 -22.68 -0.76
CA ALA A 33 -18.33 -23.25 -1.27
C ALA A 33 -19.59 -22.74 -0.53
N GLN A 34 -19.44 -22.23 0.70
CA GLN A 34 -20.56 -21.87 1.57
C GLN A 34 -20.62 -20.40 1.97
N GLY A 35 -19.58 -19.59 1.65
CA GLY A 35 -19.56 -18.20 2.05
C GLY A 35 -18.42 -17.40 1.43
N CYS A 36 -18.47 -16.08 1.67
CA CYS A 36 -17.49 -15.13 1.16
C CYS A 36 -17.03 -14.19 2.28
N VAL A 37 -15.73 -13.88 2.27
CA VAL A 37 -15.07 -12.89 3.15
C VAL A 37 -14.57 -11.73 2.31
N ASP A 38 -14.90 -10.52 2.71
CA ASP A 38 -14.27 -9.28 2.24
C ASP A 38 -13.00 -9.04 3.07
N VAL A 39 -11.84 -9.28 2.47
CA VAL A 39 -10.51 -9.13 3.11
C VAL A 39 -10.12 -7.65 3.12
N ARG A 40 -9.80 -7.13 4.30
CA ARG A 40 -9.46 -5.71 4.52
C ARG A 40 -8.05 -5.47 5.01
N ASP A 41 -7.43 -6.48 5.58
CA ASP A 41 -6.08 -6.42 6.10
C ASP A 41 -5.41 -7.79 5.99
N VAL A 42 -4.12 -7.80 5.76
CA VAL A 42 -3.30 -9.01 5.73
C VAL A 42 -2.01 -8.77 6.49
N GLN A 43 -1.80 -9.57 7.50
CA GLN A 43 -0.61 -9.49 8.37
C GLN A 43 0.24 -10.75 8.24
N LYS A 44 1.55 -10.58 8.34
CA LYS A 44 2.48 -11.70 8.32
C LYS A 44 2.83 -12.12 9.74
N ILE A 45 2.48 -13.34 10.12
CA ILE A 45 2.84 -13.92 11.42
C ILE A 45 4.06 -14.82 11.24
N GLY A 46 5.19 -14.40 11.81
CA GLY A 46 6.45 -15.09 11.62
C GLY A 46 6.92 -15.09 10.16
N LYS A 47 7.48 -16.22 9.68
CA LYS A 47 8.08 -16.29 8.34
C LYS A 47 7.15 -16.85 7.25
N LYS A 48 6.07 -17.55 7.63
CA LYS A 48 5.32 -18.41 6.69
C LYS A 48 3.80 -18.30 6.76
N VAL A 49 3.24 -17.54 7.71
CA VAL A 49 1.79 -17.47 7.89
C VAL A 49 1.27 -16.10 7.51
N TRP A 50 0.31 -16.06 6.60
CA TRP A 50 -0.44 -14.85 6.23
C TRP A 50 -1.81 -14.92 6.87
N LEU A 51 -2.08 -13.98 7.77
CA LEU A 51 -3.35 -13.84 8.46
C LEU A 51 -4.19 -12.80 7.72
N HIS A 52 -5.30 -13.24 7.13
CA HIS A 52 -6.24 -12.38 6.42
C HIS A 52 -7.36 -12.00 7.37
N ARG A 53 -7.53 -10.70 7.61
CA ARG A 53 -8.61 -10.15 8.42
C ARG A 53 -9.68 -9.58 7.53
N GLY A 54 -10.92 -9.96 7.79
CA GLY A 54 -12.02 -9.51 6.95
C GLY A 54 -13.37 -9.63 7.63
N ILE A 55 -14.40 -9.41 6.83
CA ILE A 55 -15.80 -9.47 7.25
C ILE A 55 -16.52 -10.50 6.38
N VAL A 56 -17.28 -11.39 6.99
CA VAL A 56 -18.16 -12.30 6.26
C VAL A 56 -19.26 -11.47 5.58
N THR A 57 -19.30 -11.53 4.25
CA THR A 57 -20.30 -10.81 3.44
C THR A 57 -21.49 -11.66 3.07
N SER A 58 -21.29 -12.99 3.02
CA SER A 58 -22.38 -13.95 2.74
C SER A 58 -22.02 -15.32 3.27
N GLY A 59 -23.05 -16.08 3.66
CA GLY A 59 -22.94 -17.49 4.04
C GLY A 59 -22.15 -17.74 5.31
N THR A 60 -21.50 -18.89 5.37
CA THR A 60 -20.70 -19.36 6.50
C THR A 60 -19.31 -19.77 6.02
N ILE A 61 -18.29 -19.44 6.78
CA ILE A 61 -16.91 -19.80 6.46
C ILE A 61 -16.53 -21.06 7.22
N THR A 62 -16.13 -22.07 6.48
CA THR A 62 -15.69 -23.37 7.00
C THR A 62 -14.31 -23.71 6.44
N VAL A 63 -13.58 -24.57 7.17
CA VAL A 63 -12.28 -25.09 6.71
C VAL A 63 -12.49 -25.94 5.46
N GLY A 64 -11.68 -25.70 4.43
CA GLY A 64 -11.77 -26.42 3.16
C GLY A 64 -11.12 -25.62 2.01
N SER A 65 -11.46 -25.99 0.78
CA SER A 65 -10.98 -25.28 -0.41
C SER A 65 -11.56 -23.87 -0.49
N ALA A 66 -10.71 -22.91 -0.82
CA ALA A 66 -11.07 -21.51 -0.99
C ALA A 66 -10.43 -20.92 -2.25
N GLN A 67 -11.11 -19.97 -2.86
CA GLN A 67 -10.59 -19.14 -3.93
C GLN A 67 -10.28 -17.76 -3.36
N ALA A 68 -9.03 -17.33 -3.47
CA ALA A 68 -8.57 -16.03 -3.03
C ALA A 68 -8.37 -15.12 -4.25
N GLN A 69 -8.99 -13.94 -4.22
CA GLN A 69 -8.91 -12.95 -5.29
C GLN A 69 -8.54 -11.58 -4.74
N VAL A 70 -7.40 -11.07 -5.18
CA VAL A 70 -6.93 -9.73 -4.81
C VAL A 70 -7.65 -8.68 -5.64
N ASP A 71 -7.97 -7.54 -5.03
CA ASP A 71 -8.40 -6.35 -5.74
C ASP A 71 -7.23 -5.78 -6.56
N ALA A 72 -7.26 -6.03 -7.87
CA ALA A 72 -6.19 -5.63 -8.79
C ALA A 72 -6.05 -4.10 -8.92
N VAL A 73 -7.14 -3.35 -8.75
CA VAL A 73 -7.13 -1.89 -8.82
C VAL A 73 -6.44 -1.32 -7.58
N ASN A 74 -6.83 -1.81 -6.41
CA ASN A 74 -6.25 -1.42 -5.14
C ASN A 74 -4.75 -1.75 -5.08
N ARG A 75 -4.36 -2.97 -5.48
CA ARG A 75 -2.95 -3.38 -5.59
C ARG A 75 -2.15 -2.49 -6.51
N ARG A 76 -2.69 -2.15 -7.70
CA ARG A 76 -2.02 -1.24 -8.65
C ARG A 76 -1.76 0.11 -8.02
N HIS A 77 -2.76 0.71 -7.38
CA HIS A 77 -2.60 2.00 -6.72
C HIS A 77 -1.62 1.95 -5.54
N GLY A 78 -1.59 0.85 -4.78
CA GLY A 78 -0.59 0.62 -3.73
C GLY A 78 0.83 0.52 -4.31
N ALA A 79 1.02 -0.21 -5.40
CA ALA A 79 2.30 -0.33 -6.09
C ALA A 79 2.76 1.02 -6.68
N GLN A 80 1.85 1.84 -7.20
CA GLN A 80 2.14 3.21 -7.65
C GLN A 80 2.62 4.09 -6.50
N ALA A 81 1.94 4.06 -5.34
CA ALA A 81 2.36 4.81 -4.16
C ALA A 81 3.74 4.37 -3.67
N HIS A 82 4.02 3.05 -3.68
CA HIS A 82 5.33 2.51 -3.32
C HIS A 82 6.44 3.01 -4.26
N THR A 83 6.20 2.98 -5.56
CA THR A 83 7.17 3.51 -6.54
C THR A 83 7.37 5.01 -6.38
N ALA A 84 6.28 5.76 -6.14
CA ALA A 84 6.35 7.20 -5.86
C ALA A 84 7.21 7.52 -4.63
N THR A 85 7.19 6.67 -3.60
CA THR A 85 8.05 6.81 -2.43
C THR A 85 9.53 6.81 -2.82
N HIS A 86 9.95 5.92 -3.71
CA HIS A 86 11.33 5.89 -4.19
C HIS A 86 11.70 7.13 -5.02
N LEU A 87 10.78 7.63 -5.85
CA LEU A 87 10.99 8.86 -6.61
C LEU A 87 11.10 10.09 -5.72
N VAL A 88 10.22 10.21 -4.72
CA VAL A 88 10.29 11.30 -3.72
C VAL A 88 11.62 11.25 -2.97
N HIS A 89 12.05 10.06 -2.52
CA HIS A 89 13.33 9.91 -1.85
C HIS A 89 14.51 10.30 -2.75
N ALA A 90 14.50 9.90 -4.02
CA ALA A 90 15.54 10.27 -4.97
C ALA A 90 15.56 11.79 -5.23
N ALA A 91 14.39 12.42 -5.37
CA ALA A 91 14.27 13.87 -5.54
C ALA A 91 14.81 14.64 -4.33
N LEU A 92 14.41 14.22 -3.11
CA LEU A 92 14.90 14.84 -1.87
C LEU A 92 16.43 14.76 -1.77
N ARG A 93 17.02 13.60 -2.06
CA ARG A 93 18.47 13.44 -2.05
C ARG A 93 19.18 14.23 -3.14
N SER A 94 18.56 14.39 -4.30
CA SER A 94 19.12 15.16 -5.42
C SER A 94 19.13 16.66 -5.13
N ILE A 95 18.09 17.17 -4.47
CA ILE A 95 17.89 18.62 -4.25
C ILE A 95 18.48 19.06 -2.92
N LEU A 96 18.25 18.30 -1.85
CA LEU A 96 18.70 18.66 -0.50
C LEU A 96 20.05 18.05 -0.14
N GLY A 97 20.43 16.93 -0.76
CA GLY A 97 21.67 16.21 -0.46
C GLY A 97 21.44 14.84 0.20
N GLU A 98 22.54 14.10 0.33
CA GLU A 98 22.52 12.70 0.83
C GLU A 98 22.06 12.56 2.28
N GLU A 99 22.08 13.65 3.04
CA GLU A 99 21.64 13.70 4.44
C GLU A 99 20.11 13.64 4.60
N ALA A 100 19.35 13.84 3.52
CA ALA A 100 17.89 13.64 3.51
C ALA A 100 17.55 12.13 3.56
N VAL A 101 17.67 11.56 4.77
CA VAL A 101 17.49 10.12 5.00
C VAL A 101 16.05 9.82 5.38
N GLN A 102 15.48 8.79 4.77
CA GLN A 102 14.14 8.30 5.09
C GLN A 102 14.06 7.87 6.57
N ALA A 103 13.09 8.41 7.29
CA ALA A 103 12.73 8.03 8.65
C ALA A 103 11.52 7.08 8.68
N GLY A 104 10.59 7.22 7.72
CA GLY A 104 9.43 6.37 7.58
C GLY A 104 8.68 6.61 6.28
N SER A 105 7.72 5.74 5.99
CA SER A 105 6.78 5.94 4.89
C SER A 105 5.46 5.23 5.14
N LEU A 106 4.40 5.73 4.51
CA LEU A 106 3.10 5.08 4.47
C LEU A 106 2.53 5.19 3.07
N ASN A 107 2.36 4.04 2.42
CA ASN A 107 1.89 3.92 1.05
C ASN A 107 0.53 3.22 1.05
N LYS A 108 -0.50 3.96 0.65
CA LYS A 108 -1.87 3.47 0.47
C LYS A 108 -2.33 3.77 -0.95
N PRO A 109 -3.36 3.10 -1.45
CA PRO A 109 -3.98 3.47 -2.72
C PRO A 109 -4.33 4.96 -2.77
N GLY A 110 -3.70 5.70 -3.69
CA GLY A 110 -3.90 7.14 -3.86
C GLY A 110 -3.34 8.03 -2.76
N TYR A 111 -2.53 7.50 -1.85
CA TYR A 111 -1.93 8.27 -0.76
C TYR A 111 -0.49 7.83 -0.48
N LEU A 112 0.38 8.80 -0.27
CA LEU A 112 1.77 8.62 0.10
C LEU A 112 2.11 9.59 1.24
N ARG A 113 2.72 9.08 2.31
CA ARG A 113 3.44 9.88 3.30
C ARG A 113 4.90 9.44 3.30
N PHE A 114 5.79 10.40 3.30
CA PHE A 114 7.23 10.17 3.38
C PHE A 114 7.81 11.01 4.51
N ASP A 115 8.33 10.36 5.53
CA ASP A 115 8.96 10.99 6.68
C ASP A 115 10.47 10.92 6.49
N PHE A 116 11.16 12.05 6.63
CA PHE A 116 12.61 12.13 6.47
C PHE A 116 13.24 13.11 7.47
N ASN A 117 14.52 12.89 7.76
CA ASN A 117 15.28 13.77 8.63
C ASN A 117 15.87 14.93 7.82
N TRP A 118 15.60 16.15 8.26
CA TRP A 118 16.17 17.37 7.70
C TRP A 118 16.32 18.43 8.77
N THR A 119 17.23 19.37 8.55
CA THR A 119 17.63 20.37 9.58
C THR A 119 16.65 21.53 9.71
N SER A 120 15.85 21.81 8.69
CA SER A 120 14.91 22.92 8.63
C SER A 120 13.66 22.57 7.80
N PRO A 121 12.53 23.26 7.99
CA PRO A 121 11.39 23.13 7.11
C PRO A 121 11.76 23.42 5.66
N LEU A 122 11.19 22.69 4.70
CA LEU A 122 11.38 22.94 3.29
C LEU A 122 10.80 24.29 2.90
N THR A 123 11.52 25.02 2.08
CA THR A 123 11.03 26.27 1.48
C THR A 123 10.01 25.97 0.36
N PRO A 124 9.12 26.92 0.03
CA PRO A 124 8.20 26.75 -1.10
C PRO A 124 8.92 26.48 -2.43
N ALA A 125 10.11 27.03 -2.64
CA ALA A 125 10.91 26.79 -3.83
C ALA A 125 11.41 25.34 -3.91
N GLU A 126 11.96 24.80 -2.81
CA GLU A 126 12.41 23.41 -2.72
C GLU A 126 11.24 22.42 -2.92
N LEU A 127 10.07 22.72 -2.34
CA LEU A 127 8.87 21.90 -2.55
C LEU A 127 8.47 21.86 -4.03
N THR A 128 8.49 23.01 -4.71
CA THR A 128 8.17 23.09 -6.14
C THR A 128 9.19 22.30 -6.98
N GLU A 129 10.48 22.44 -6.68
CA GLU A 129 11.54 21.72 -7.38
C GLU A 129 11.44 20.21 -7.21
N ILE A 130 11.14 19.73 -5.99
CA ILE A 130 10.90 18.31 -5.69
C ILE A 130 9.69 17.82 -6.49
N GLU A 131 8.59 18.57 -6.50
CA GLU A 131 7.38 18.21 -7.23
C GLU A 131 7.62 18.11 -8.74
N GLU A 132 8.32 19.07 -9.32
CA GLU A 132 8.70 19.08 -10.75
C GLU A 132 9.63 17.92 -11.09
N TRP A 133 10.62 17.62 -10.24
CA TRP A 133 11.53 16.51 -10.42
C TRP A 133 10.77 15.16 -10.44
N VAL A 134 9.89 14.93 -9.46
CA VAL A 134 9.09 13.71 -9.37
C VAL A 134 8.15 13.57 -10.56
N ASN A 135 7.46 14.65 -10.96
CA ASN A 135 6.56 14.64 -12.12
C ASN A 135 7.31 14.36 -13.43
N THR A 136 8.48 14.94 -13.63
CA THR A 136 9.32 14.69 -14.80
C THR A 136 9.77 13.23 -14.85
N ALA A 137 10.20 12.67 -13.71
CA ALA A 137 10.60 11.26 -13.62
C ALA A 137 9.42 10.32 -13.91
N THR A 138 8.21 10.63 -13.45
CA THR A 138 7.01 9.80 -13.69
C THR A 138 6.58 9.80 -15.15
N VAL A 139 6.67 10.93 -15.84
CA VAL A 139 6.35 11.04 -17.28
C VAL A 139 7.35 10.24 -18.13
N SER A 140 8.62 10.22 -17.74
CA SER A 140 9.68 9.45 -18.41
C SER A 140 9.50 7.93 -18.25
N TYR A 141 8.85 7.51 -17.17
CA TYR A 141 8.45 6.12 -16.93
C TYR A 141 6.99 5.93 -17.36
N THR A 142 6.76 5.58 -18.61
CA THR A 142 5.43 5.48 -19.28
C THR A 142 4.40 4.56 -18.61
N HIS A 143 4.67 4.04 -17.42
CA HIS A 143 3.79 3.14 -16.67
C HIS A 143 3.24 3.71 -15.35
N LEU A 144 3.62 4.93 -14.96
CA LEU A 144 3.26 5.53 -13.69
C LEU A 144 2.53 6.87 -13.91
N THR A 145 1.22 6.83 -14.03
CA THR A 145 0.39 8.02 -13.85
C THR A 145 0.12 8.20 -12.36
N LEU A 146 0.82 9.13 -11.71
CA LEU A 146 0.45 9.57 -10.36
C LEU A 146 -0.70 10.58 -10.47
N PRO A 147 -1.78 10.43 -9.69
CA PRO A 147 -2.72 11.53 -9.55
C PRO A 147 -2.00 12.66 -8.81
N THR A 148 -1.79 13.76 -9.50
CA THR A 148 -1.25 15.00 -8.95
C THR A 148 -2.17 15.51 -7.84
N LYS A 149 -1.87 15.18 -6.59
CA LYS A 149 -2.42 15.85 -5.41
C LYS A 149 -1.26 16.29 -4.54
N ARG A 150 -1.31 17.59 -4.25
CA ARG A 150 -0.44 18.40 -3.42
C ARG A 150 0.30 17.60 -2.34
N ILE A 151 1.62 17.71 -2.33
CA ILE A 151 2.48 17.31 -1.21
C ILE A 151 2.20 18.30 -0.06
N VAL A 152 1.82 17.79 1.10
CA VAL A 152 1.61 18.57 2.33
C VAL A 152 2.65 18.16 3.34
#